data_c65738cbcea79c8f31a5934c2e395402
#
_entry.id   c65738cbcea79c8f31a5934c2e395402
#
_cell.length_a   1.000
_cell.length_b   1.000
_cell.length_c   1.000
_cell.angle_alpha   90.00
_cell.angle_beta   90.00
_cell.angle_gamma   90.00
#
_symmetry.space_group_name_H-M   'P 1'
#
loop_
_entity.id
_entity.type
_entity.pdbx_description
1 polymer ?
#
loop_
_entity_poly.entity_id
_entity_poly.type
_entity_poly.pdbx_seq_one_letter_code
_entity_poly.pdbx_strand_id
1 'polypeptide(L)'
;MVGGELTLESLELSFNATAGFYGAPVQTLANGGVLVIDDFGRQSCAPRDLLNRWIVPLESRVDFLTLQTGQKFELPFMALVVFATNIKPADLVDEAFLRRIHYKIFAESPTVPEFMQIFRNVCEERDVPFERETVEHMLQTYYRPRKVQLRGCQPRDLVEQVLSLADYLGEPRVLTPALLDAACASYFVDDQELPASYA
;
A
#
# COMPACT_ATOMS: atom_id res chain seq x y z
N MET A 1 -4.12 -5.62 8.86
CA MET A 1 -3.32 -4.63 8.15
C MET A 1 -3.52 -3.29 8.86
N VAL A 2 -2.47 -2.52 9.02
CA VAL A 2 -2.45 -1.17 9.60
C VAL A 2 -1.61 -0.26 8.70
N GLY A 3 -1.91 1.04 8.66
CA GLY A 3 -1.26 2.01 7.79
C GLY A 3 -0.78 3.25 8.53
N GLY A 4 -1.04 4.43 7.97
CA GLY A 4 -0.62 5.72 8.52
C GLY A 4 -1.21 6.06 9.89
N GLU A 5 -2.32 5.43 10.26
CA GLU A 5 -2.99 5.59 11.56
C GLU A 5 -2.24 4.94 12.73
N LEU A 6 -1.24 4.09 12.46
CA LEU A 6 -0.48 3.40 13.49
C LEU A 6 0.29 4.39 14.38
N THR A 7 0.09 4.31 15.68
CA THR A 7 0.78 5.10 16.70
C THR A 7 1.49 4.19 17.69
N LEU A 8 2.39 4.74 18.52
CA LEU A 8 3.06 3.97 19.57
C LEU A 8 2.06 3.47 20.63
N GLU A 9 1.03 4.25 20.92
CA GLU A 9 -0.03 3.88 21.86
C GLU A 9 -0.81 2.65 21.39
N SER A 10 -0.97 2.49 20.07
CA SER A 10 -1.66 1.31 19.49
C SER A 10 -0.87 0.00 19.65
N LEU A 11 0.40 0.10 20.06
CA LEU A 11 1.27 -1.04 20.41
C LEU A 11 1.23 -1.39 21.89
N GLU A 12 0.48 -0.64 22.70
CA GLU A 12 0.34 -0.86 24.13
C GLU A 12 -1.10 -1.27 24.47
N LEU A 13 -1.32 -1.76 25.68
CA LEU A 13 -2.67 -2.05 26.17
C LEU A 13 -3.45 -0.77 26.36
N SER A 14 -4.66 -0.72 25.84
CA SER A 14 -5.62 0.35 26.11
C SER A 14 -6.61 -0.09 27.19
N PHE A 15 -6.72 0.65 28.31
CA PHE A 15 -7.68 0.32 29.36
C PHE A 15 -8.98 1.10 29.16
N ASN A 16 -10.09 0.40 29.05
CA ASN A 16 -11.41 1.00 29.07
C ASN A 16 -11.97 1.00 30.51
N ALA A 17 -11.90 2.16 31.16
CA ALA A 17 -12.32 2.30 32.56
C ALA A 17 -13.83 2.05 32.77
N THR A 18 -14.67 2.39 31.76
CA THR A 18 -16.13 2.21 31.85
C THR A 18 -16.51 0.73 31.75
N ALA A 19 -15.85 0.00 30.88
CA ALA A 19 -16.16 -1.41 30.63
C ALA A 19 -15.29 -2.38 31.46
N GLY A 20 -14.24 -1.87 32.12
CA GLY A 20 -13.38 -2.66 33.01
C GLY A 20 -12.50 -3.68 32.30
N PHE A 21 -12.15 -3.48 31.02
CA PHE A 21 -11.28 -4.41 30.28
C PHE A 21 -10.13 -3.69 29.57
N TYR A 22 -9.11 -4.47 29.20
CA TYR A 22 -8.01 -4.02 28.37
C TYR A 22 -8.24 -4.37 26.90
N GLY A 23 -8.10 -3.38 26.02
CA GLY A 23 -7.97 -3.59 24.58
C GLY A 23 -6.57 -4.11 24.25
N ALA A 24 -6.50 -5.14 23.43
CA ALA A 24 -5.23 -5.71 22.99
C ALA A 24 -4.57 -4.83 21.92
N PRO A 25 -3.22 -4.67 21.94
CA PRO A 25 -2.49 -3.98 20.89
C PRO A 25 -2.52 -4.75 19.57
N VAL A 26 -2.25 -4.04 18.47
CA VAL A 26 -2.39 -4.59 17.09
C VAL A 26 -1.56 -5.85 16.85
N GLN A 27 -0.35 -5.92 17.40
CA GLN A 27 0.51 -7.08 17.26
C GLN A 27 -0.04 -8.31 18.03
N THR A 28 -0.71 -8.09 19.16
CA THR A 28 -1.37 -9.16 19.90
C THR A 28 -2.59 -9.69 19.16
N LEU A 29 -3.38 -8.79 18.53
CA LEU A 29 -4.51 -9.18 17.69
C LEU A 29 -4.08 -9.97 16.45
N ALA A 30 -2.87 -9.72 15.94
CA ALA A 30 -2.30 -10.45 14.82
C ALA A 30 -1.54 -11.71 15.21
N ASN A 31 -1.51 -12.08 16.51
CA ASN A 31 -0.72 -13.20 17.00
C ASN A 31 -1.22 -14.53 16.41
N GLY A 32 -0.30 -15.35 15.91
CA GLY A 32 -0.63 -16.55 15.14
C GLY A 32 -0.99 -16.31 13.66
N GLY A 33 -0.92 -15.06 13.20
CA GLY A 33 -1.25 -14.65 11.83
C GLY A 33 -0.22 -13.73 11.21
N VAL A 34 -0.69 -12.81 10.37
CA VAL A 34 0.14 -11.85 9.63
C VAL A 34 -0.24 -10.42 10.02
N LEU A 35 0.74 -9.61 10.40
CA LEU A 35 0.61 -8.19 10.62
C LEU A 35 1.29 -7.45 9.45
N VAL A 36 0.50 -6.82 8.60
CA VAL A 36 0.99 -5.96 7.51
C VAL A 36 0.97 -4.52 7.98
N ILE A 37 2.12 -3.86 7.90
CA ILE A 37 2.27 -2.42 8.12
C ILE A 37 2.50 -1.79 6.77
N ASP A 38 1.47 -1.14 6.29
CA ASP A 38 1.48 -0.49 4.99
C ASP A 38 2.00 0.94 5.09
N ASP A 39 2.52 1.46 3.97
CA ASP A 39 3.17 2.77 3.89
C ASP A 39 4.17 3.02 5.05
N PHE A 40 4.95 1.98 5.40
CA PHE A 40 5.90 2.06 6.50
C PHE A 40 6.89 3.22 6.30
N GLY A 41 6.94 4.09 7.30
CA GLY A 41 7.67 5.35 7.26
C GLY A 41 6.78 6.58 7.09
N ARG A 42 5.46 6.40 6.94
CA ARG A 42 4.45 7.47 6.84
C ARG A 42 3.46 7.48 8.00
N GLN A 43 3.73 6.68 9.04
CA GLN A 43 2.93 6.64 10.26
C GLN A 43 3.03 7.96 11.03
N SER A 44 2.09 8.17 11.96
CA SER A 44 2.07 9.32 12.87
C SER A 44 3.22 9.31 13.88
N CYS A 45 3.95 8.19 14.03
CA CYS A 45 5.15 8.06 14.86
C CYS A 45 6.40 7.87 13.98
N ALA A 46 7.56 8.26 14.52
CA ALA A 46 8.81 8.04 13.78
C ALA A 46 9.07 6.54 13.57
N PRO A 47 9.47 6.12 12.35
CA PRO A 47 9.76 4.71 12.05
C PRO A 47 10.73 4.08 13.04
N ARG A 48 11.73 4.85 13.46
CA ARG A 48 12.72 4.42 14.44
C ARG A 48 12.11 4.05 15.79
N ASP A 49 11.15 4.83 16.29
CA ASP A 49 10.52 4.59 17.58
C ASP A 49 9.65 3.36 17.56
N LEU A 50 8.86 3.19 16.48
CA LEU A 50 8.08 1.99 16.25
C LEU A 50 8.97 0.73 16.20
N LEU A 51 10.08 0.82 15.50
CA LEU A 51 11.01 -0.28 15.38
C LEU A 51 11.74 -0.58 16.67
N ASN A 52 12.14 0.44 17.45
CA ASN A 52 12.72 0.28 18.77
C ASN A 52 11.78 -0.48 19.72
N ARG A 53 10.48 -0.19 19.66
CA ARG A 53 9.46 -0.92 20.44
C ARG A 53 9.43 -2.41 20.07
N TRP A 54 9.75 -2.75 18.82
CA TRP A 54 9.68 -4.12 18.32
C TRP A 54 11.02 -4.87 18.24
N ILE A 55 12.10 -4.28 18.72
CA ILE A 55 13.40 -4.98 18.79
C ILE A 55 13.25 -6.34 19.49
N VAL A 56 12.72 -6.32 20.71
CA VAL A 56 12.59 -7.56 21.53
C VAL A 56 11.58 -8.53 20.93
N PRO A 57 10.36 -8.12 20.54
CA PRO A 57 9.42 -9.01 19.88
C PRO A 57 9.97 -9.69 18.62
N LEU A 58 10.70 -8.97 17.78
CA LEU A 58 11.25 -9.54 16.55
C LEU A 58 12.44 -10.49 16.81
N GLU A 59 13.28 -10.21 17.81
CA GLU A 59 14.44 -11.03 18.14
C GLU A 59 14.08 -12.25 19.01
N SER A 60 13.36 -11.99 20.10
CA SER A 60 13.13 -12.99 21.17
C SER A 60 11.77 -13.68 21.05
N ARG A 61 10.92 -13.24 20.12
CA ARG A 61 9.56 -13.77 19.95
C ARG A 61 8.69 -13.66 21.20
N VAL A 62 8.96 -12.64 22.01
CA VAL A 62 8.22 -12.30 23.23
C VAL A 62 7.94 -10.80 23.25
N ASP A 63 6.73 -10.42 23.57
CA ASP A 63 6.35 -9.03 23.81
C ASP A 63 6.06 -8.79 25.30
N PHE A 64 6.45 -7.62 25.81
CA PHE A 64 6.22 -7.20 27.18
C PHE A 64 5.19 -6.09 27.22
N LEU A 65 4.05 -6.37 27.82
CA LEU A 65 2.95 -5.42 27.97
C LEU A 65 2.82 -4.99 29.43
N THR A 66 2.36 -3.74 29.63
CA THR A 66 2.24 -3.15 30.97
C THR A 66 0.78 -2.83 31.26
N LEU A 67 0.27 -3.33 32.40
CA LEU A 67 -1.04 -2.96 32.91
C LEU A 67 -1.01 -1.55 33.51
N GLN A 68 -2.17 -0.91 33.68
CA GLN A 68 -2.28 0.40 34.37
C GLN A 68 -1.73 0.37 35.80
N THR A 69 -1.73 -0.77 36.46
CA THR A 69 -1.13 -1.00 37.77
C THR A 69 0.38 -0.93 37.77
N GLY A 70 1.02 -0.85 36.59
CA GLY A 70 2.47 -0.93 36.44
C GLY A 70 3.00 -2.38 36.38
N GLN A 71 2.15 -3.38 36.57
CA GLN A 71 2.57 -4.78 36.44
C GLN A 71 2.84 -5.13 34.98
N LYS A 72 3.98 -5.75 34.72
CA LYS A 72 4.37 -6.26 33.41
C LYS A 72 4.10 -7.74 33.30
N PHE A 73 3.71 -8.15 32.11
CA PHE A 73 3.61 -9.57 31.76
C PHE A 73 4.12 -9.77 30.32
N GLU A 74 4.50 -10.98 30.02
CA GLU A 74 5.00 -11.34 28.71
C GLU A 74 3.99 -12.16 27.93
N LEU A 75 3.98 -11.94 26.61
CA LEU A 75 3.17 -12.69 25.65
C LEU A 75 4.06 -13.24 24.54
N PRO A 76 3.82 -14.46 24.05
CA PRO A 76 4.48 -14.93 22.84
C PRO A 76 4.18 -14.02 21.67
N PHE A 77 5.20 -13.68 20.86
CA PHE A 77 5.06 -12.90 19.64
C PHE A 77 5.16 -13.83 18.42
N MET A 78 4.02 -14.34 17.97
CA MET A 78 3.92 -15.36 16.93
C MET A 78 3.42 -14.80 15.60
N ALA A 79 3.40 -13.48 15.43
CA ALA A 79 2.99 -12.84 14.18
C ALA A 79 4.13 -12.86 13.14
N LEU A 80 3.77 -13.09 11.87
CA LEU A 80 4.61 -12.72 10.74
C LEU A 80 4.39 -11.23 10.46
N VAL A 81 5.44 -10.42 10.62
CA VAL A 81 5.37 -8.98 10.35
C VAL A 81 5.87 -8.69 8.95
N VAL A 82 5.07 -7.96 8.18
CA VAL A 82 5.39 -7.51 6.81
C VAL A 82 5.37 -5.99 6.80
N PHE A 83 6.50 -5.38 6.44
CA PHE A 83 6.61 -3.94 6.22
C PHE A 83 6.55 -3.66 4.73
N ALA A 84 5.53 -2.91 4.28
CA ALA A 84 5.43 -2.43 2.92
C ALA A 84 5.79 -0.94 2.89
N THR A 85 6.70 -0.54 1.99
CA THR A 85 7.18 0.84 1.89
C THR A 85 7.66 1.18 0.50
N ASN A 86 7.49 2.44 0.10
CA ASN A 86 8.09 3.02 -1.10
C ASN A 86 9.36 3.85 -0.80
N ILE A 87 9.78 3.90 0.47
CA ILE A 87 11.00 4.59 0.91
C ILE A 87 12.15 3.58 0.92
N LYS A 88 13.34 4.02 0.52
CA LYS A 88 14.52 3.16 0.57
C LYS A 88 14.80 2.72 2.00
N PRO A 89 15.08 1.43 2.26
CA PRO A 89 15.33 0.94 3.61
C PRO A 89 16.42 1.72 4.38
N ALA A 90 17.46 2.18 3.68
CA ALA A 90 18.54 2.96 4.29
C ALA A 90 18.10 4.37 4.76
N ASP A 91 17.04 4.92 4.15
CA ASP A 91 16.49 6.23 4.53
C ASP A 91 15.46 6.12 5.66
N LEU A 92 14.99 4.91 5.94
CA LEU A 92 13.99 4.64 6.97
C LEU A 92 14.62 4.41 8.34
N VAL A 93 15.66 3.58 8.39
CA VAL A 93 16.20 3.04 9.64
C VAL A 93 17.68 2.68 9.50
N ASP A 94 18.33 2.52 10.65
CA ASP A 94 19.72 2.12 10.71
C ASP A 94 19.94 0.65 10.28
N GLU A 95 21.20 0.33 9.97
CA GLU A 95 21.59 -1.01 9.52
C GLU A 95 21.35 -2.08 10.59
N ALA A 96 21.47 -1.71 11.87
CA ALA A 96 21.27 -2.64 12.97
C ALA A 96 19.83 -3.18 13.01
N PHE A 97 18.86 -2.33 12.67
CA PHE A 97 17.47 -2.77 12.56
C PHE A 97 17.23 -3.60 11.28
N LEU A 98 17.79 -3.17 10.15
CA LEU A 98 17.61 -3.88 8.88
C LEU A 98 18.07 -5.35 8.94
N ARG A 99 18.98 -5.70 9.85
CA ARG A 99 19.41 -7.09 10.08
C ARG A 99 18.31 -7.96 10.71
N ARG A 100 17.32 -7.35 11.39
CA ARG A 100 16.20 -8.06 12.02
C ARG A 100 15.08 -8.38 11.04
N ILE A 101 15.04 -7.67 9.92
CA ILE A 101 14.16 -7.99 8.80
C ILE A 101 14.92 -8.98 7.89
N HIS A 102 14.65 -10.27 8.05
CA HIS A 102 15.41 -11.32 7.36
C HIS A 102 15.21 -11.31 5.84
N TYR A 103 13.98 -11.01 5.39
CA TYR A 103 13.64 -11.02 3.98
C TYR A 103 13.35 -9.61 3.49
N LYS A 104 14.06 -9.19 2.45
CA LYS A 104 13.86 -7.92 1.76
C LYS A 104 13.54 -8.22 0.32
N ILE A 105 12.33 -7.89 -0.08
CA ILE A 105 11.84 -8.15 -1.43
C ILE A 105 11.67 -6.79 -2.11
N PHE A 106 12.38 -6.60 -3.21
CA PHE A 106 12.19 -5.42 -4.05
C PHE A 106 11.11 -5.73 -5.08
N ALA A 107 9.99 -4.99 -5.03
CA ALA A 107 8.94 -5.06 -6.02
C ALA A 107 9.30 -4.14 -7.20
N GLU A 108 9.81 -4.72 -8.25
CA GLU A 108 10.16 -3.99 -9.47
C GLU A 108 8.92 -3.50 -10.21
N SER A 109 9.11 -2.45 -11.00
CA SER A 109 8.09 -2.03 -11.95
C SER A 109 7.90 -3.09 -13.03
N PRO A 110 6.66 -3.35 -13.46
CA PRO A 110 6.42 -4.37 -14.46
C PRO A 110 7.06 -4.01 -15.81
N THR A 111 7.55 -5.01 -16.50
CA THR A 111 7.90 -4.91 -17.92
C THR A 111 6.64 -4.74 -18.77
N VAL A 112 6.78 -4.34 -20.04
CA VAL A 112 5.62 -4.19 -20.94
C VAL A 112 4.79 -5.49 -21.04
N PRO A 113 5.37 -6.68 -21.22
CA PRO A 113 4.60 -7.93 -21.23
C PRO A 113 3.83 -8.18 -19.91
N GLU A 114 4.45 -7.95 -18.77
CA GLU A 114 3.83 -8.10 -17.45
C GLU A 114 2.70 -7.08 -17.24
N PHE A 115 2.93 -5.82 -17.65
CA PHE A 115 1.90 -4.78 -17.59
C PHE A 115 0.68 -5.14 -18.44
N MET A 116 0.89 -5.68 -19.64
CA MET A 116 -0.19 -6.17 -20.51
C MET A 116 -0.96 -7.34 -19.87
N GLN A 117 -0.24 -8.22 -19.15
CA GLN A 117 -0.88 -9.33 -18.45
C GLN A 117 -1.70 -8.83 -17.25
N ILE A 118 -1.16 -7.87 -16.47
CA ILE A 118 -1.90 -7.23 -15.36
C ILE A 118 -3.16 -6.55 -15.91
N PHE A 119 -3.03 -5.82 -17.02
CA PHE A 119 -4.17 -5.15 -17.65
C PHE A 119 -5.27 -6.15 -18.06
N ARG A 120 -4.87 -7.27 -18.67
CA ARG A 120 -5.79 -8.35 -19.02
C ARG A 120 -6.51 -8.91 -17.79
N ASN A 121 -5.76 -9.24 -16.75
CA ASN A 121 -6.33 -9.78 -15.50
C ASN A 121 -7.35 -8.81 -14.89
N VAL A 122 -7.05 -7.51 -14.88
CA VAL A 122 -7.99 -6.49 -14.39
C VAL A 122 -9.26 -6.43 -15.26
N CYS A 123 -9.11 -6.49 -16.59
CA CYS A 123 -10.26 -6.53 -17.49
C CYS A 123 -11.14 -7.76 -17.21
N GLU A 124 -10.54 -8.93 -17.02
CA GLU A 124 -11.24 -10.18 -16.67
C GLU A 124 -11.96 -10.05 -15.31
N GLU A 125 -11.33 -9.49 -14.28
CA GLU A 125 -11.94 -9.23 -12.97
C GLU A 125 -13.15 -8.29 -13.03
N ARG A 126 -13.20 -7.41 -14.02
CA ARG A 126 -14.25 -6.40 -14.21
C ARG A 126 -15.26 -6.75 -15.30
N ASP A 127 -15.18 -7.96 -15.86
CA ASP A 127 -16.02 -8.41 -16.98
C ASP A 127 -15.97 -7.47 -18.20
N VAL A 128 -14.77 -6.93 -18.50
CA VAL A 128 -14.52 -6.05 -19.64
C VAL A 128 -13.68 -6.79 -20.68
N PRO A 129 -14.06 -6.77 -21.96
CA PRO A 129 -13.23 -7.35 -23.01
C PRO A 129 -11.85 -6.68 -23.08
N PHE A 130 -10.79 -7.50 -23.03
CA PHE A 130 -9.43 -7.01 -23.20
C PHE A 130 -9.07 -6.94 -24.68
N GLU A 131 -8.69 -5.73 -25.14
CA GLU A 131 -8.19 -5.50 -26.50
C GLU A 131 -6.73 -5.05 -26.45
N ARG A 132 -5.85 -5.89 -26.96
CA ARG A 132 -4.41 -5.66 -26.93
C ARG A 132 -4.02 -4.38 -27.66
N GLU A 133 -4.59 -4.15 -28.83
CA GLU A 133 -4.27 -2.99 -29.68
C GLU A 133 -4.59 -1.67 -28.98
N THR A 134 -5.72 -1.61 -28.27
CA THR A 134 -6.12 -0.45 -27.47
C THR A 134 -5.13 -0.11 -26.38
N VAL A 135 -4.61 -1.12 -25.67
CA VAL A 135 -3.61 -0.91 -24.62
C VAL A 135 -2.24 -0.55 -25.22
N GLU A 136 -1.85 -1.13 -26.36
CA GLU A 136 -0.62 -0.77 -27.07
C GLU A 136 -0.69 0.69 -27.59
N HIS A 137 -1.83 1.14 -28.10
CA HIS A 137 -2.05 2.54 -28.47
C HIS A 137 -1.83 3.47 -27.27
N MET A 138 -2.44 3.17 -26.14
CA MET A 138 -2.26 3.93 -24.88
C MET A 138 -0.78 4.02 -24.49
N LEU A 139 -0.05 2.91 -24.51
CA LEU A 139 1.38 2.89 -24.14
C LEU A 139 2.21 3.77 -25.10
N GLN A 140 1.88 3.78 -26.36
CA GLN A 140 2.58 4.60 -27.36
C GLN A 140 2.26 6.08 -27.22
N THR A 141 1.01 6.42 -26.94
CA THR A 141 0.51 7.80 -26.92
C THR A 141 0.83 8.52 -25.61
N TYR A 142 0.69 7.83 -24.48
CA TYR A 142 0.78 8.49 -23.17
C TYR A 142 2.04 8.14 -22.40
N TYR A 143 2.50 6.89 -22.42
CA TYR A 143 3.65 6.46 -21.60
C TYR A 143 5.00 6.77 -22.25
N ARG A 144 5.17 6.42 -23.53
CA ARG A 144 6.45 6.61 -24.22
C ARG A 144 6.89 8.07 -24.33
N PRO A 145 6.04 9.01 -24.79
CA PRO A 145 6.45 10.41 -24.92
C PRO A 145 6.79 11.07 -23.59
N ARG A 146 6.03 10.73 -22.55
CA ARG A 146 6.19 11.27 -21.20
C ARG A 146 7.24 10.51 -20.37
N LYS A 147 7.79 9.42 -20.88
CA LYS A 147 8.71 8.53 -20.18
C LYS A 147 8.16 8.05 -18.82
N VAL A 148 6.85 7.85 -18.75
CA VAL A 148 6.17 7.40 -17.53
C VAL A 148 6.59 5.95 -17.23
N GLN A 149 6.97 5.71 -16.00
CA GLN A 149 7.28 4.36 -15.52
C GLN A 149 6.00 3.55 -15.37
N LEU A 150 6.03 2.31 -15.86
CA LEU A 150 4.93 1.38 -15.67
C LEU A 150 4.79 0.99 -14.19
N ARG A 151 3.57 1.00 -13.68
CA ARG A 151 3.26 0.59 -12.30
C ARG A 151 2.12 -0.41 -12.30
N GLY A 152 2.19 -1.39 -11.40
CA GLY A 152 1.18 -2.45 -11.32
C GLY A 152 -0.23 -1.98 -10.94
N CYS A 153 -0.38 -0.81 -10.30
CA CYS A 153 -1.68 -0.22 -9.96
C CYS A 153 -2.38 0.45 -11.16
N GLN A 154 -1.62 1.00 -12.11
CA GLN A 154 -2.16 1.80 -13.20
C GLN A 154 -3.22 1.09 -14.06
N PRO A 155 -3.09 -0.20 -14.41
CA PRO A 155 -4.14 -0.90 -15.14
C PRO A 155 -5.50 -0.87 -14.43
N ARG A 156 -5.51 -1.09 -13.11
CA ARG A 156 -6.75 -1.04 -12.31
C ARG A 156 -7.34 0.36 -12.32
N ASP A 157 -6.53 1.37 -12.02
CA ASP A 157 -6.96 2.76 -11.97
C ASP A 157 -7.57 3.21 -13.30
N LEU A 158 -6.92 2.88 -14.42
CA LEU A 158 -7.38 3.25 -15.76
C LEU A 158 -8.66 2.51 -16.17
N VAL A 159 -8.76 1.21 -15.90
CA VAL A 159 -9.99 0.45 -16.19
C VAL A 159 -11.16 0.99 -15.36
N GLU A 160 -10.96 1.30 -14.08
CA GLU A 160 -11.99 1.88 -13.23
C GLU A 160 -12.44 3.25 -13.71
N GLN A 161 -11.52 4.09 -14.19
CA GLN A 161 -11.86 5.38 -14.80
C GLN A 161 -12.63 5.22 -16.09
N VAL A 162 -12.23 4.29 -16.98
CA VAL A 162 -12.96 3.98 -18.22
C VAL A 162 -14.38 3.55 -17.92
N LEU A 163 -14.57 2.64 -16.94
CA LEU A 163 -15.90 2.18 -16.55
C LEU A 163 -16.76 3.30 -15.97
N SER A 164 -16.17 4.17 -15.15
CA SER A 164 -16.87 5.34 -14.60
C SER A 164 -17.28 6.33 -15.69
N LEU A 165 -16.43 6.55 -16.70
CA LEU A 165 -16.74 7.40 -17.85
C LEU A 165 -17.84 6.79 -18.71
N ALA A 166 -17.78 5.46 -18.98
CA ALA A 166 -18.81 4.77 -19.75
C ALA A 166 -20.19 4.88 -19.07
N ASP A 167 -20.23 4.65 -17.74
CA ASP A 167 -21.46 4.79 -16.95
C ASP A 167 -22.01 6.23 -16.98
N TYR A 168 -21.13 7.23 -16.89
CA TYR A 168 -21.52 8.65 -16.93
C TYR A 168 -22.08 9.06 -18.30
N LEU A 169 -21.48 8.55 -19.40
CA LEU A 169 -21.89 8.87 -20.77
C LEU A 169 -23.07 8.00 -21.24
N GLY A 170 -23.44 6.96 -20.49
CA GLY A 170 -24.46 5.97 -20.91
C GLY A 170 -23.98 5.05 -22.03
N GLU A 171 -22.66 4.86 -22.14
CA GLU A 171 -22.03 4.01 -23.14
C GLU A 171 -21.83 2.56 -22.60
N PRO A 172 -21.64 1.59 -23.49
CA PRO A 172 -21.30 0.23 -23.08
C PRO A 172 -19.99 0.17 -22.26
N ARG A 173 -19.93 -0.68 -21.25
CA ARG A 173 -18.74 -0.91 -20.40
C ARG A 173 -17.68 -1.72 -21.15
N VAL A 174 -17.04 -1.08 -22.12
CA VAL A 174 -16.00 -1.69 -22.98
C VAL A 174 -14.79 -0.79 -23.03
N LEU A 175 -13.61 -1.37 -23.22
CA LEU A 175 -12.34 -0.65 -23.30
C LEU A 175 -12.16 -0.12 -24.73
N THR A 176 -12.82 1.00 -25.08
CA THR A 176 -12.61 1.64 -26.37
C THR A 176 -11.39 2.58 -26.35
N PRO A 177 -10.71 2.80 -27.50
CA PRO A 177 -9.63 3.80 -27.57
C PRO A 177 -10.04 5.18 -27.07
N ALA A 178 -11.25 5.65 -27.44
CA ALA A 178 -11.76 6.95 -27.06
C ALA A 178 -11.94 7.11 -25.53
N LEU A 179 -12.54 6.10 -24.87
CA LEU A 179 -12.71 6.10 -23.42
C LEU A 179 -11.37 5.99 -22.69
N LEU A 180 -10.45 5.18 -23.22
CA LEU A 180 -9.12 5.03 -22.62
C LEU A 180 -8.29 6.32 -22.79
N ASP A 181 -8.39 7.00 -23.93
CA ASP A 181 -7.75 8.30 -24.16
C ASP A 181 -8.31 9.36 -23.20
N ALA A 182 -9.63 9.41 -22.99
CA ALA A 182 -10.24 10.32 -22.03
C ALA A 182 -9.79 10.02 -20.58
N ALA A 183 -9.71 8.75 -20.20
CA ALA A 183 -9.20 8.35 -18.90
C ALA A 183 -7.72 8.75 -18.74
N CYS A 184 -6.88 8.48 -19.74
CA CYS A 184 -5.46 8.84 -19.73
C CYS A 184 -5.25 10.36 -19.66
N ALA A 185 -6.04 11.15 -20.36
CA ALA A 185 -5.97 12.61 -20.30
C ALA A 185 -6.23 13.15 -18.89
N SER A 186 -7.14 12.52 -18.16
CA SER A 186 -7.40 12.84 -16.75
C SER A 186 -6.34 12.29 -15.79
N TYR A 187 -5.80 11.09 -16.08
CA TYR A 187 -4.83 10.42 -15.23
C TYR A 187 -3.43 11.04 -15.31
N PHE A 188 -3.00 11.46 -16.49
CA PHE A 188 -1.70 12.07 -16.75
C PHE A 188 -1.83 13.59 -16.91
N VAL A 189 -2.34 14.27 -15.90
CA VAL A 189 -2.37 15.74 -15.88
C VAL A 189 -0.94 16.25 -15.73
N ASP A 190 -0.46 17.00 -16.71
CA ASP A 190 0.81 17.72 -16.62
C ASP A 190 0.63 18.96 -15.74
N ASP A 191 1.50 19.18 -14.75
CA ASP A 191 1.47 20.36 -13.87
C ASP A 191 1.51 21.71 -14.65
N GLN A 192 1.93 21.67 -15.90
CA GLN A 192 1.96 22.84 -16.81
C GLN A 192 0.59 23.20 -17.41
N GLU A 193 -0.38 22.29 -17.35
CA GLU A 193 -1.75 22.52 -17.86
C GLU A 193 -2.72 22.98 -16.76
N LEU A 194 -2.29 22.98 -15.49
CA LEU A 194 -3.10 23.49 -14.40
C LEU A 194 -3.16 25.02 -14.47
N PRO A 195 -4.37 25.64 -14.45
CA PRO A 195 -4.51 27.08 -14.35
C PRO A 195 -3.77 27.58 -13.09
N ALA A 196 -3.10 28.74 -13.19
CA ALA A 196 -2.35 29.36 -12.09
C ALA A 196 -3.17 29.59 -10.79
N SER A 197 -4.48 29.34 -10.82
CA SER A 197 -5.37 29.39 -9.66
C SER A 197 -5.31 28.16 -8.76
N TYR A 198 -4.55 27.11 -9.12
CA TYR A 198 -4.36 25.89 -8.34
C TYR A 198 -2.92 25.71 -7.79
N ALA A 199 -2.07 26.73 -7.97
CA ALA A 199 -0.72 26.77 -7.45
C ALA A 199 -0.64 27.48 -6.08
#